data_4bd392994fd5eecf7fc1c03fdf29dcc1
#
_entry.id   4bd392994fd5eecf7fc1c03fdf29dcc1
#
_cell.length_a   1.000
_cell.length_b   1.000
_cell.length_c   1.000
_cell.angle_alpha   90.00
_cell.angle_beta   90.00
_cell.angle_gamma   90.00
#
_symmetry.space_group_name_H-M   'P 1'
#
loop_
_entity.id
_entity.type
_entity.pdbx_description
1 polymer ?
#
loop_
_entity_poly.entity_id
_entity_poly.type
_entity_poly.pdbx_seq_one_letter_code
_entity_poly.pdbx_strand_id
1 'polypeptide(L)'
;AVLIGQGTANRRWVNYEIVKSFERGNGILGVHINRISGKDGYIVSRGTNPLDRLGFKISDEGKKVNFCELKNGRWVEYDDLPQINNKKSNTLYFEDSFWFGNDYGKFYTFSEKFKTYCWDFNGGNKNFTDWVDDAAVEAGR
;
A
#
# COMPACT_ATOMS: atom_id res chain seq x y z
N ALA A 1 -4.00 6.96 -3.94
CA ALA A 1 -4.81 5.78 -4.25
C ALA A 1 -4.15 4.92 -5.32
N VAL A 2 -4.22 3.60 -5.18
CA VAL A 2 -3.72 2.63 -6.17
C VAL A 2 -4.93 2.02 -6.88
N LEU A 3 -5.08 2.30 -8.17
CA LEU A 3 -6.15 1.72 -8.98
C LEU A 3 -5.75 0.30 -9.43
N ILE A 4 -6.54 -0.68 -9.01
CA ILE A 4 -6.24 -2.10 -9.18
C ILE A 4 -7.08 -2.68 -10.31
N GLY A 5 -6.45 -2.87 -11.46
CA GLY A 5 -6.98 -3.59 -12.61
C GLY A 5 -6.18 -4.85 -12.90
N GLN A 6 -6.52 -5.52 -13.99
CA GLN A 6 -5.81 -6.69 -14.46
C GLN A 6 -4.33 -6.35 -14.72
N GLY A 7 -3.41 -7.10 -14.11
CA GLY A 7 -1.97 -6.93 -14.28
C GLY A 7 -1.33 -5.78 -13.48
N THR A 8 -2.08 -5.02 -12.68
CA THR A 8 -1.54 -3.91 -11.88
C THR A 8 -0.42 -4.39 -10.94
N ALA A 9 -0.63 -5.51 -10.26
CA ALA A 9 0.35 -6.07 -9.31
C ALA A 9 1.67 -6.57 -9.96
N ASN A 10 1.69 -6.75 -11.26
CA ASN A 10 2.88 -7.19 -12.00
C ASN A 10 3.71 -6.04 -12.57
N ARG A 11 3.27 -4.80 -12.35
CA ARG A 11 3.95 -3.62 -12.84
C ARG A 11 4.95 -3.12 -11.82
N ARG A 12 6.24 -3.26 -12.14
CA ARG A 12 7.34 -2.82 -11.27
C ARG A 12 7.21 -1.36 -10.82
N TRP A 13 6.78 -0.47 -11.71
CA TRP A 13 6.58 0.94 -11.38
C TRP A 13 5.47 1.18 -10.36
N VAL A 14 4.38 0.41 -10.42
CA VAL A 14 3.30 0.52 -9.44
C VAL A 14 3.82 0.12 -8.05
N ASN A 15 4.55 -0.98 -7.97
CA ASN A 15 5.14 -1.44 -6.71
C ASN A 15 6.13 -0.41 -6.16
N TYR A 16 6.97 0.17 -7.03
CA TYR A 16 7.89 1.25 -6.64
C TYR A 16 7.16 2.49 -6.09
N GLU A 17 6.12 2.96 -6.78
CA GLU A 17 5.34 4.11 -6.34
C GLU A 17 4.63 3.87 -5.00
N ILE A 18 4.15 2.65 -4.76
CA ILE A 18 3.56 2.28 -3.47
C ILE A 18 4.61 2.40 -2.35
N VAL A 19 5.78 1.78 -2.52
CA VAL A 19 6.85 1.80 -1.52
C VAL A 19 7.40 3.23 -1.32
N LYS A 20 7.52 4.01 -2.40
CA LYS A 20 7.93 5.44 -2.30
C LYS A 20 6.87 6.31 -1.62
N SER A 21 5.60 6.03 -1.83
CA SER A 21 4.52 6.72 -1.12
C SER A 21 4.57 6.42 0.37
N PHE A 22 4.86 5.19 0.73
CA PHE A 22 5.08 4.78 2.10
C PHE A 22 6.28 5.54 2.71
N GLU A 23 7.43 5.55 2.03
CA GLU A 23 8.63 6.27 2.49
C GLU A 23 8.35 7.75 2.75
N ARG A 24 7.49 8.37 1.94
CA ARG A 24 7.10 9.79 2.06
C ARG A 24 6.03 10.03 3.15
N GLY A 25 5.53 8.99 3.79
CA GLY A 25 4.46 9.10 4.78
C GLY A 25 3.12 9.52 4.16
N ASN A 26 2.86 9.16 2.91
CA ASN A 26 1.57 9.44 2.28
C ASN A 26 0.55 8.37 2.66
N GLY A 27 -0.71 8.76 2.76
CA GLY A 27 -1.81 7.82 2.85
C GLY A 27 -1.88 6.91 1.62
N ILE A 28 -2.09 5.62 1.86
CA ILE A 28 -2.17 4.60 0.81
C ILE A 28 -3.51 3.90 0.91
N LEU A 29 -4.18 3.72 -0.21
CA LEU A 29 -5.35 2.87 -0.32
C LEU A 29 -5.41 2.19 -1.69
N GLY A 30 -5.98 1.00 -1.73
CA GLY A 30 -6.23 0.25 -2.95
C GLY A 30 -7.68 0.39 -3.41
N VAL A 31 -7.93 0.46 -4.72
CA VAL A 31 -9.27 0.49 -5.28
C VAL A 31 -9.36 -0.44 -6.48
N HIS A 32 -10.11 -1.55 -6.33
CA HIS A 32 -10.44 -2.41 -7.45
C HIS A 32 -11.41 -1.72 -8.41
N ILE A 33 -11.02 -1.65 -9.68
CA ILE A 33 -11.80 -0.98 -10.76
C ILE A 33 -12.34 -1.97 -11.80
N ASN A 34 -12.34 -3.25 -11.49
CA ASN A 34 -12.66 -4.33 -12.45
C ASN A 34 -14.10 -4.35 -12.95
N ARG A 35 -15.02 -3.64 -12.29
CA ARG A 35 -16.43 -3.54 -12.71
C ARG A 35 -16.78 -2.23 -13.38
N ILE A 36 -15.78 -1.36 -13.57
CA ILE A 36 -16.00 -0.12 -14.32
C ILE A 36 -15.86 -0.42 -15.79
N SER A 37 -16.90 -0.08 -16.57
CA SER A 37 -16.82 -0.17 -18.02
C SER A 37 -15.83 0.85 -18.56
N GLY A 38 -14.88 0.39 -19.37
CA GLY A 38 -14.00 1.27 -20.14
C GLY A 38 -14.77 2.05 -21.22
N LYS A 39 -14.10 2.94 -21.89
CA LYS A 39 -14.63 3.74 -23.00
C LYS A 39 -15.29 2.87 -24.10
N ASP A 40 -14.79 1.66 -24.27
CA ASP A 40 -15.26 0.68 -25.27
C ASP A 40 -16.34 -0.27 -24.72
N GLY A 41 -16.84 -0.02 -23.52
CA GLY A 41 -17.86 -0.86 -22.86
C GLY A 41 -17.35 -2.18 -22.29
N TYR A 42 -16.04 -2.45 -22.37
CA TYR A 42 -15.46 -3.67 -21.84
C TYR A 42 -15.20 -3.55 -20.33
N ILE A 43 -15.52 -4.62 -19.61
CA ILE A 43 -15.24 -4.78 -18.18
C ILE A 43 -13.97 -5.64 -18.07
N VAL A 44 -12.96 -5.13 -17.39
CA VAL A 44 -11.72 -5.89 -17.13
C VAL A 44 -11.89 -6.85 -15.94
N SER A 45 -11.17 -7.96 -15.98
CA SER A 45 -11.14 -8.91 -14.88
C SER A 45 -10.51 -8.30 -13.63
N ARG A 46 -10.93 -8.80 -12.46
CA ARG A 46 -10.33 -8.41 -11.19
C ARG A 46 -8.85 -8.76 -11.17
N GLY A 47 -7.99 -7.79 -10.94
CA GLY A 47 -6.57 -7.99 -10.77
C GLY A 47 -6.18 -8.38 -9.34
N THR A 48 -5.00 -8.96 -9.21
CA THR A 48 -4.35 -9.15 -7.90
C THR A 48 -4.08 -7.78 -7.27
N ASN A 49 -4.32 -7.68 -5.97
CA ASN A 49 -3.99 -6.47 -5.22
C ASN A 49 -2.46 -6.37 -5.04
N PRO A 50 -1.80 -5.33 -5.53
CA PRO A 50 -0.36 -5.16 -5.32
C PRO A 50 0.01 -5.03 -3.84
N LEU A 51 -0.90 -4.55 -2.99
CA LEU A 51 -0.69 -4.45 -1.55
C LEU A 51 -0.55 -5.81 -0.86
N ASP A 52 -1.10 -6.89 -1.43
CA ASP A 52 -0.91 -8.27 -0.96
C ASP A 52 0.48 -8.83 -1.30
N ARG A 53 1.18 -8.20 -2.24
CA ARG A 53 2.47 -8.65 -2.74
C ARG A 53 3.66 -7.79 -2.28
N LEU A 54 3.40 -6.77 -1.53
CA LEU A 54 4.38 -5.93 -0.87
C LEU A 54 4.27 -6.08 0.64
N GLY A 55 5.39 -6.09 1.31
CA GLY A 55 5.46 -6.19 2.76
C GLY A 55 6.60 -5.37 3.33
N PHE A 56 6.57 -5.18 4.62
CA PHE A 56 7.63 -4.50 5.35
C PHE A 56 7.83 -5.10 6.74
N LYS A 57 9.04 -4.94 7.24
CA LYS A 57 9.42 -5.33 8.60
C LYS A 57 10.20 -4.20 9.24
N ILE A 58 9.79 -3.79 10.44
CA ILE A 58 10.59 -2.90 11.26
C ILE A 58 11.72 -3.73 11.88
N SER A 59 12.95 -3.24 11.80
CA SER A 59 14.10 -3.92 12.43
C SER A 59 13.89 -4.10 13.92
N ASP A 60 14.54 -5.12 14.52
CA ASP A 60 14.41 -5.41 15.95
C ASP A 60 14.84 -4.24 16.85
N GLU A 61 15.71 -3.37 16.32
CA GLU A 61 16.15 -2.13 16.98
C GLU A 61 15.26 -0.91 16.71
N GLY A 62 14.24 -1.04 15.86
CA GLY A 62 13.36 0.04 15.47
C GLY A 62 13.97 1.11 14.56
N LYS A 63 15.21 0.92 14.08
CA LYS A 63 15.94 1.95 13.32
C LYS A 63 15.72 1.93 11.83
N LYS A 64 15.31 0.81 11.29
CA LYS A 64 15.13 0.57 9.85
C LYS A 64 13.76 -0.03 9.56
N VAL A 65 13.25 0.25 8.38
CA VAL A 65 12.12 -0.45 7.79
C VAL A 65 12.63 -1.15 6.54
N ASN A 66 12.53 -2.47 6.52
CA ASN A 66 12.95 -3.31 5.40
C ASN A 66 11.73 -3.67 4.56
N PHE A 67 11.83 -3.53 3.25
CA PHE A 67 10.77 -3.86 2.32
C PHE A 67 10.99 -5.21 1.66
N CYS A 68 9.89 -5.92 1.44
CA CYS A 68 9.86 -7.22 0.78
C CYS A 68 8.79 -7.24 -0.30
N GLU A 69 9.01 -8.09 -1.28
CA GLU A 69 8.01 -8.42 -2.30
C GLU A 69 7.80 -9.93 -2.40
N LEU A 70 6.60 -10.32 -2.77
CA LEU A 70 6.25 -11.72 -2.98
C LEU A 70 6.59 -12.13 -4.43
N LYS A 71 7.63 -12.94 -4.60
CA LYS A 71 8.04 -13.53 -5.88
C LYS A 71 7.97 -15.05 -5.82
N ASN A 72 7.24 -15.66 -6.74
CA ASN A 72 7.12 -17.13 -6.83
C ASN A 72 6.74 -17.80 -5.49
N GLY A 73 5.81 -17.21 -4.76
CA GLY A 73 5.34 -17.72 -3.46
C GLY A 73 6.30 -17.52 -2.30
N ARG A 74 7.37 -16.76 -2.47
CA ARG A 74 8.36 -16.45 -1.43
C ARG A 74 8.52 -14.96 -1.23
N TRP A 75 8.65 -14.53 0.02
CA TRP A 75 9.01 -13.18 0.37
C TRP A 75 10.51 -12.99 0.18
N VAL A 76 10.89 -12.03 -0.67
CA VAL A 76 12.28 -11.65 -0.94
C VAL A 76 12.44 -10.16 -0.70
N GLU A 77 13.67 -9.72 -0.49
CA GLU A 77 13.98 -8.28 -0.36
C GLU A 77 13.52 -7.52 -1.61
N TYR A 78 12.98 -6.33 -1.41
CA TYR A 78 12.53 -5.48 -2.51
C TYR A 78 13.72 -4.70 -3.08
N ASP A 79 14.21 -5.11 -4.25
CA ASP A 79 15.48 -4.63 -4.84
C ASP A 79 15.50 -3.13 -5.14
N ASP A 80 14.36 -2.54 -5.53
CA ASP A 80 14.30 -1.12 -5.95
C ASP A 80 14.40 -0.15 -4.77
N LEU A 81 13.97 -0.56 -3.59
CA LEU A 81 14.08 0.18 -2.34
C LEU A 81 14.08 -0.81 -1.16
N PRO A 82 15.23 -1.41 -0.82
CA PRO A 82 15.26 -2.51 0.14
C PRO A 82 15.00 -2.06 1.58
N GLN A 83 15.39 -0.85 1.93
CA GLN A 83 15.20 -0.32 3.28
C GLN A 83 15.19 1.20 3.33
N ILE A 84 14.54 1.73 4.36
CA ILE A 84 14.59 3.14 4.74
C ILE A 84 14.95 3.27 6.22
N ASN A 85 15.40 4.47 6.61
CA ASN A 85 15.55 4.79 8.02
C ASN A 85 14.17 4.99 8.64
N ASN A 86 13.95 4.40 9.79
CA ASN A 86 12.80 4.71 10.64
C ASN A 86 13.11 6.06 11.32
N LYS A 87 12.81 7.16 10.64
CA LYS A 87 13.14 8.51 11.11
C LYS A 87 12.07 9.03 12.04
N LYS A 88 12.49 9.38 13.24
CA LYS A 88 11.66 10.05 14.22
C LYS A 88 11.18 11.44 13.81
N SER A 89 11.91 12.16 12.99
CA SER A 89 11.80 13.62 12.97
C SER A 89 10.96 14.24 11.87
N ASN A 90 10.52 13.51 10.87
CA ASN A 90 9.86 14.14 9.71
C ASN A 90 8.56 13.48 9.24
N THR A 91 8.14 12.40 9.87
CA THR A 91 6.87 11.79 9.57
C THR A 91 6.28 11.25 10.86
N LEU A 92 5.23 11.88 11.35
CA LEU A 92 4.32 11.39 12.39
C LEU A 92 3.94 9.90 12.19
N TYR A 93 4.13 9.45 11.00
CA TYR A 93 3.94 8.11 10.51
C TYR A 93 4.72 7.03 11.26
N PHE A 94 5.92 7.34 11.76
CA PHE A 94 6.78 6.36 12.43
C PHE A 94 6.81 6.47 13.95
N GLU A 95 6.34 7.55 14.53
CA GLU A 95 6.40 7.77 15.98
C GLU A 95 5.07 7.63 16.70
N ASP A 96 4.05 8.25 16.16
CA ASP A 96 2.75 8.37 16.81
C ASP A 96 1.63 7.71 16.00
N SER A 97 1.97 7.06 14.88
CA SER A 97 0.95 6.46 14.07
C SER A 97 0.47 5.17 14.71
N PHE A 98 -0.82 5.02 14.71
CA PHE A 98 -1.56 3.79 14.97
C PHE A 98 -0.95 2.53 14.29
N TRP A 99 -0.11 2.73 13.26
CA TRP A 99 0.42 1.69 12.39
C TRP A 99 1.58 0.92 12.98
N PHE A 100 2.43 1.55 13.77
CA PHE A 100 3.71 0.96 14.08
C PHE A 100 3.91 0.64 15.55
N GLY A 101 3.27 1.31 16.47
CA GLY A 101 3.39 0.99 17.89
C GLY A 101 4.78 0.46 18.30
N ASN A 102 4.83 -0.51 19.17
CA ASN A 102 6.05 -1.24 19.54
C ASN A 102 6.21 -2.55 18.72
N ASP A 103 5.82 -2.55 17.45
CA ASP A 103 5.79 -3.74 16.59
C ASP A 103 7.17 -4.05 15.95
N TYR A 104 8.24 -3.82 16.68
CA TYR A 104 9.60 -4.13 16.22
C TYR A 104 9.75 -5.63 15.93
N GLY A 105 10.43 -5.95 14.84
CA GLY A 105 10.67 -7.32 14.41
C GLY A 105 9.50 -8.02 13.73
N LYS A 106 8.30 -7.42 13.69
CA LYS A 106 7.13 -8.00 13.02
C LYS A 106 7.12 -7.67 11.54
N PHE A 107 6.68 -8.65 10.75
CA PHE A 107 6.43 -8.51 9.33
C PHE A 107 4.95 -8.22 9.09
N TYR A 108 4.68 -7.29 8.18
CA TYR A 108 3.33 -6.96 7.72
C TYR A 108 3.29 -6.92 6.20
N THR A 109 2.19 -7.40 5.62
CA THR A 109 1.86 -7.04 4.24
C THR A 109 1.29 -5.61 4.21
N PHE A 110 1.39 -4.95 3.06
CA PHE A 110 0.78 -3.63 2.91
C PHE A 110 -0.75 -3.71 3.05
N SER A 111 -1.38 -4.80 2.61
CA SER A 111 -2.82 -5.00 2.73
C SER A 111 -3.33 -5.20 4.16
N GLU A 112 -2.47 -5.59 5.09
CA GLU A 112 -2.83 -5.63 6.52
C GLU A 112 -2.91 -4.23 7.15
N LYS A 113 -2.23 -3.26 6.55
CA LYS A 113 -2.16 -1.88 7.06
C LYS A 113 -2.95 -0.88 6.25
N PHE A 114 -3.13 -1.12 4.95
CA PHE A 114 -3.78 -0.18 4.04
C PHE A 114 -5.06 -0.78 3.48
N LYS A 115 -6.15 -0.04 3.60
CA LYS A 115 -7.49 -0.47 3.16
C LYS A 115 -7.56 -0.64 1.66
N THR A 116 -8.37 -1.60 1.24
CA THR A 116 -8.69 -1.81 -0.17
C THR A 116 -10.21 -1.86 -0.35
N TYR A 117 -10.69 -1.12 -1.33
CA TYR A 117 -12.09 -1.00 -1.69
C TYR A 117 -12.36 -1.57 -3.09
N CYS A 118 -13.60 -1.85 -3.39
CA CYS A 118 -14.07 -2.13 -4.73
C CYS A 118 -14.94 -0.94 -5.19
N TRP A 119 -14.58 -0.31 -6.30
CA TRP A 119 -15.27 0.89 -6.78
C TRP A 119 -16.77 0.71 -6.89
N ASP A 120 -17.20 -0.34 -7.57
CA ASP A 120 -18.62 -0.62 -7.78
C ASP A 120 -19.33 -1.03 -6.49
N PHE A 121 -18.78 -2.03 -5.81
CA PHE A 121 -19.40 -2.63 -4.63
C PHE A 121 -19.47 -1.69 -3.42
N ASN A 122 -18.45 -0.87 -3.23
CA ASN A 122 -18.34 0.06 -2.09
C ASN A 122 -18.81 1.48 -2.45
N GLY A 123 -19.41 1.69 -3.63
CA GLY A 123 -19.95 2.99 -4.04
C GLY A 123 -18.89 4.06 -4.24
N GLY A 124 -17.83 3.76 -5.01
CA GLY A 124 -16.70 4.64 -5.22
C GLY A 124 -17.06 6.03 -5.74
N ASN A 125 -18.07 6.14 -6.60
CA ASN A 125 -18.54 7.42 -7.11
C ASN A 125 -19.07 8.39 -6.03
N LYS A 126 -19.41 7.88 -4.85
CA LYS A 126 -19.88 8.69 -3.71
C LYS A 126 -18.85 8.80 -2.61
N ASN A 127 -18.09 7.72 -2.38
CA ASN A 127 -17.28 7.55 -1.18
C ASN A 127 -15.77 7.71 -1.42
N PHE A 128 -15.33 7.89 -2.66
CA PHE A 128 -13.90 7.92 -2.99
C PHE A 128 -13.14 9.05 -2.27
N THR A 129 -13.76 10.23 -2.17
CA THR A 129 -13.16 11.36 -1.46
C THR A 129 -12.95 11.01 0.01
N ASP A 130 -13.96 10.45 0.65
CA ASP A 130 -13.89 10.07 2.06
C ASP A 130 -12.81 9.01 2.30
N TRP A 131 -12.65 8.03 1.39
CA TRP A 131 -11.58 7.03 1.49
C TRP A 131 -10.19 7.64 1.39
N VAL A 132 -10.03 8.65 0.51
CA VAL A 132 -8.74 9.36 0.37
C VAL A 132 -8.45 10.19 1.61
N ASP A 133 -9.45 10.88 2.14
CA ASP A 133 -9.33 11.68 3.35
C ASP A 133 -9.01 10.80 4.57
N ASP A 134 -9.70 9.68 4.73
CA ASP A 134 -9.42 8.70 5.77
C ASP A 134 -7.98 8.19 5.69
N ALA A 135 -7.51 7.82 4.48
CA ALA A 135 -6.14 7.35 4.31
C ALA A 135 -5.11 8.44 4.60
N ALA A 136 -5.42 9.70 4.31
CA ALA A 136 -4.55 10.83 4.66
C ALA A 136 -4.49 11.04 6.17
N VAL A 137 -5.63 11.02 6.85
CA VAL A 137 -5.71 11.14 8.32
C VAL A 137 -4.97 9.99 8.99
N GLU A 138 -5.15 8.75 8.51
CA GLU A 138 -4.44 7.58 9.02
C GLU A 138 -2.91 7.69 8.83
N ALA A 139 -2.46 8.43 7.84
CA ALA A 139 -1.04 8.74 7.61
C ALA A 139 -0.54 9.98 8.40
N GLY A 140 -1.39 10.59 9.22
CA GLY A 140 -1.04 11.78 10.00
C GLY A 140 -1.00 13.08 9.18
N ARG A 141 -1.81 13.17 8.12
CA ARG A 141 -1.90 14.33 7.22
C ARG A 141 -3.18 15.14 7.46
#